data_dfd86ab34c59c761c888fd0615948b63
#
_entry.id   dfd86ab34c59c761c888fd0615948b63
#
_cell.length_a   1.000
_cell.length_b   1.000
_cell.length_c   1.000
_cell.angle_alpha   90.00
_cell.angle_beta   90.00
_cell.angle_gamma   90.00
#
_symmetry.space_group_name_H-M   'P 1'
#
loop_
_entity.id
_entity.type
_entity.pdbx_description
1 polymer ?
#
loop_
_entity_poly.entity_id
_entity_poly.type
_entity_poly.pdbx_seq_one_letter_code
_entity_poly.pdbx_strand_id
1 'polypeptide(L)'
;MFIPMSIANMPAGNVAIELGAKGESISILSACASSTHAIGEAYKTIKYGSEASICEIGIAGFENMKALSSATDITRASIPFDKERSGFVMGEGAGVLVLEELEHAQKRGAKIYAEIIGYGATSDAYHITSPAPDGEGAARAMTRAIEDAKIKPEDINYINAHGTSTHLNDSCETMSIKKALGEYSSKVMISSTKGNTGHLLGAAGGVEAIFCTKAIEQGKVPPTINYKEKDEECDLDIVPNEVRNEKIDIAMSNSLGFGGHNASIILKKYE
;
A
#
# COMPACT_ATOMS: atom_id res chain seq x y z
N MET A 1 14.70 28.79 11.75
CA MET A 1 14.17 28.01 10.59
C MET A 1 13.20 26.88 10.99
N PHE A 2 12.51 27.00 12.13
CA PHE A 2 11.61 25.94 12.62
C PHE A 2 10.37 25.74 11.71
N ILE A 3 9.69 26.83 11.32
CA ILE A 3 8.45 26.74 10.51
C ILE A 3 8.68 26.05 9.16
N PRO A 4 9.67 26.43 8.32
CA PRO A 4 9.90 25.71 7.06
C PRO A 4 10.22 24.22 7.22
N MET A 5 10.73 23.79 8.37
CA MET A 5 11.01 22.38 8.66
C MET A 5 9.78 21.62 9.16
N SER A 6 8.70 22.32 9.52
CA SER A 6 7.51 21.74 10.15
C SER A 6 6.27 21.69 9.23
N ILE A 7 6.32 22.37 8.08
CA ILE A 7 5.20 22.36 7.14
C ILE A 7 5.32 21.20 6.15
N ALA A 8 4.21 20.47 6.01
CA ALA A 8 4.16 19.20 5.28
C ALA A 8 4.51 19.28 3.78
N ASN A 9 4.41 20.47 3.17
CA ASN A 9 4.75 20.67 1.75
C ASN A 9 6.24 20.95 1.49
N MET A 10 7.05 21.14 2.53
CA MET A 10 8.48 21.48 2.33
C MET A 10 9.31 20.37 1.71
N PRO A 11 9.09 19.07 1.96
CA PRO A 11 9.80 18.02 1.22
C PRO A 11 9.62 18.17 -0.29
N ALA A 12 8.40 18.33 -0.77
CA ALA A 12 8.11 18.54 -2.19
C ALA A 12 8.73 19.83 -2.72
N GLY A 13 8.67 20.93 -1.94
CA GLY A 13 9.29 22.21 -2.27
C GLY A 13 10.82 22.13 -2.39
N ASN A 14 11.50 21.45 -1.47
CA ASN A 14 12.94 21.25 -1.51
C ASN A 14 13.38 20.44 -2.74
N VAL A 15 12.66 19.36 -3.05
CA VAL A 15 12.91 18.56 -4.27
C VAL A 15 12.72 19.40 -5.53
N ALA A 16 11.66 20.21 -5.60
CA ALA A 16 11.42 21.10 -6.73
C ALA A 16 12.54 22.14 -6.92
N ILE A 17 13.08 22.70 -5.82
CA ILE A 17 14.20 23.65 -5.86
C ILE A 17 15.46 22.94 -6.35
N GLU A 18 15.81 21.79 -5.78
CA GLU A 18 17.03 21.06 -6.11
C GLU A 18 17.06 20.60 -7.57
N LEU A 19 15.94 20.14 -8.08
CA LEU A 19 15.82 19.65 -9.46
C LEU A 19 15.49 20.76 -10.47
N GLY A 20 15.26 22.01 -10.03
CA GLY A 20 14.80 23.10 -10.89
C GLY A 20 13.42 22.83 -11.52
N ALA A 21 12.58 22.01 -10.87
CA ALA A 21 11.26 21.64 -11.36
C ALA A 21 10.29 22.80 -11.20
N LYS A 22 9.73 23.30 -12.32
CA LYS A 22 8.86 24.48 -12.36
C LYS A 22 7.37 24.15 -12.53
N GLY A 23 7.01 22.88 -12.54
CA GLY A 23 5.63 22.42 -12.58
C GLY A 23 4.93 22.53 -11.23
N GLU A 24 3.72 22.01 -11.16
CA GLU A 24 2.95 21.95 -9.93
C GLU A 24 3.67 21.09 -8.87
N SER A 25 3.76 21.58 -7.63
CA SER A 25 4.33 20.88 -6.50
C SER A 25 3.32 20.86 -5.36
N ILE A 26 2.76 19.68 -5.06
CA ILE A 26 1.77 19.47 -4.02
C ILE A 26 2.16 18.35 -3.09
N SER A 27 1.71 18.40 -1.85
CA SER A 27 1.85 17.33 -0.88
C SER A 27 0.49 16.77 -0.51
N ILE A 28 0.35 15.46 -0.60
CA ILE A 28 -0.89 14.75 -0.29
C ILE A 28 -0.73 14.05 1.06
N LEU A 29 -1.64 14.35 1.98
CA LEU A 29 -1.62 13.83 3.34
C LEU A 29 -2.94 13.11 3.64
N SER A 30 -2.86 11.80 3.81
CA SER A 30 -3.98 10.91 4.14
C SER A 30 -3.50 9.72 4.98
N ALA A 31 -2.74 10.02 6.03
CA ALA A 31 -2.13 9.04 6.93
C ALA A 31 -1.41 7.92 6.15
N CYS A 32 -1.66 6.66 6.46
CA CYS A 32 -1.01 5.50 5.83
C CYS A 32 -1.31 5.34 4.33
N ALA A 33 -2.35 6.01 3.83
CA ALA A 33 -2.71 5.99 2.41
C ALA A 33 -2.05 7.12 1.59
N SER A 34 -1.21 7.98 2.22
CA SER A 34 -0.67 9.18 1.57
C SER A 34 0.07 8.88 0.26
N SER A 35 0.98 7.92 0.26
CA SER A 35 1.75 7.57 -0.95
C SER A 35 0.87 6.99 -2.05
N THR A 36 -0.09 6.12 -1.70
CA THR A 36 -0.99 5.54 -2.70
C THR A 36 -1.91 6.59 -3.29
N HIS A 37 -2.43 7.51 -2.48
CA HIS A 37 -3.14 8.68 -2.97
C HIS A 37 -2.25 9.58 -3.82
N ALA A 38 -0.98 9.82 -3.40
CA ALA A 38 -0.05 10.63 -4.18
C ALA A 38 0.25 10.00 -5.55
N ILE A 39 0.42 8.69 -5.62
CA ILE A 39 0.59 7.95 -6.88
C ILE A 39 -0.68 8.07 -7.73
N GLY A 40 -1.86 7.89 -7.16
CA GLY A 40 -3.14 8.02 -7.87
C GLY A 40 -3.41 9.44 -8.39
N GLU A 41 -3.14 10.46 -7.58
CA GLU A 41 -3.25 11.86 -8.03
C GLU A 41 -2.13 12.21 -9.02
N ALA A 42 -0.93 11.65 -8.87
CA ALA A 42 0.14 11.77 -9.84
C ALA A 42 -0.15 10.99 -11.13
N TYR A 43 -0.80 9.85 -11.08
CA TYR A 43 -1.37 9.16 -12.23
C TYR A 43 -2.34 10.07 -12.99
N LYS A 44 -3.15 10.84 -12.28
CA LYS A 44 -4.02 11.87 -12.88
C LYS A 44 -3.24 13.11 -13.34
N THR A 45 -2.19 13.52 -12.64
CA THR A 45 -1.43 14.76 -12.87
C THR A 45 0.08 14.58 -13.11
N ILE A 46 0.62 13.37 -12.97
CA ILE A 46 2.05 13.00 -13.04
C ILE A 46 2.91 13.67 -11.95
N LYS A 47 2.95 13.16 -10.66
CA LYS A 47 4.06 13.35 -9.68
C LYS A 47 3.93 12.81 -8.23
N TYR A 48 4.99 12.23 -7.67
CA TYR A 48 5.77 12.19 -6.40
C TYR A 48 5.31 11.39 -5.17
N GLY A 49 6.34 10.85 -4.43
CA GLY A 49 6.28 10.06 -3.21
C GLY A 49 6.36 10.85 -1.89
N SER A 50 6.27 10.16 -0.77
CA SER A 50 6.33 10.69 0.59
C SER A 50 7.25 9.86 1.49
N GLU A 51 7.69 10.43 2.61
CA GLU A 51 8.61 9.84 3.59
C GLU A 51 7.92 9.56 4.92
N ALA A 52 8.47 8.62 5.70
CA ALA A 52 8.13 8.40 7.11
C ALA A 52 9.40 8.29 7.96
N SER A 53 9.31 8.70 9.21
CA SER A 53 10.40 8.62 10.17
C SER A 53 9.94 8.11 11.53
N ILE A 54 10.78 7.32 12.21
CA ILE A 54 10.55 6.85 13.58
C ILE A 54 11.07 7.89 14.56
N CYS A 55 10.22 8.30 15.52
CA CYS A 55 10.59 9.23 16.58
C CYS A 55 9.85 8.89 17.88
N GLU A 56 10.39 9.31 19.03
CA GLU A 56 9.84 8.99 20.35
C GLU A 56 8.37 9.40 20.51
N ILE A 57 8.00 10.57 20.05
CA ILE A 57 6.63 11.07 20.14
C ILE A 57 5.65 10.29 19.23
N GLY A 58 6.15 9.80 18.08
CA GLY A 58 5.39 8.94 17.19
C GLY A 58 5.12 7.58 17.83
N ILE A 59 6.14 6.95 18.41
CA ILE A 59 6.03 5.67 19.12
C ILE A 59 5.04 5.81 20.29
N ALA A 60 5.21 6.81 21.16
CA ALA A 60 4.32 7.04 22.29
C ALA A 60 2.87 7.30 21.86
N GLY A 61 2.65 8.00 20.75
CA GLY A 61 1.32 8.24 20.18
C GLY A 61 0.62 6.95 19.77
N PHE A 62 1.28 6.09 19.01
CA PHE A 62 0.72 4.81 18.57
C PHE A 62 0.60 3.78 19.71
N GLU A 63 1.51 3.80 20.69
CA GLU A 63 1.42 2.97 21.89
C GLU A 63 0.18 3.32 22.73
N ASN A 64 -0.09 4.61 22.95
CA ASN A 64 -1.29 5.07 23.64
C ASN A 64 -2.59 4.62 22.95
N MET A 65 -2.57 4.48 21.63
CA MET A 65 -3.70 3.96 20.84
C MET A 65 -3.77 2.41 20.86
N LYS A 66 -2.82 1.73 21.51
CA LYS A 66 -2.68 0.26 21.50
C LYS A 66 -2.62 -0.31 20.08
N ALA A 67 -1.99 0.40 19.17
CA ALA A 67 -1.86 0.02 17.76
C ALA A 67 -0.55 -0.72 17.47
N LEU A 68 0.47 -0.54 18.33
CA LEU A 68 1.75 -1.21 18.18
C LEU A 68 1.70 -2.67 18.66
N SER A 69 2.57 -3.49 18.06
CA SER A 69 2.75 -4.89 18.44
C SER A 69 3.18 -5.01 19.90
N SER A 70 2.53 -5.90 20.65
CA SER A 70 2.87 -6.26 22.02
C SER A 70 3.75 -7.51 22.12
N ALA A 71 4.22 -8.05 20.98
CA ALA A 71 5.04 -9.25 20.96
C ALA A 71 6.41 -9.01 21.63
N THR A 72 6.82 -9.95 22.47
CA THR A 72 8.14 -9.97 23.10
C THR A 72 9.19 -10.68 22.25
N ASP A 73 8.75 -11.57 21.35
CA ASP A 73 9.59 -12.22 20.35
C ASP A 73 9.64 -11.35 19.09
N ILE A 74 10.83 -10.83 18.78
CA ILE A 74 11.04 -9.97 17.60
C ILE A 74 10.68 -10.66 16.28
N THR A 75 10.78 -11.98 16.19
CA THR A 75 10.41 -12.76 15.01
C THR A 75 8.89 -12.87 14.84
N ARG A 76 8.12 -12.50 15.86
CA ARG A 76 6.66 -12.48 15.90
C ARG A 76 6.08 -11.07 16.01
N ALA A 77 6.92 -10.04 15.92
CA ALA A 77 6.48 -8.66 16.12
C ALA A 77 5.59 -8.14 14.98
N SER A 78 5.92 -8.46 13.71
CA SER A 78 5.10 -8.13 12.54
C SER A 78 4.73 -9.42 11.82
N ILE A 79 3.47 -9.85 11.97
CA ILE A 79 2.93 -11.12 11.49
C ILE A 79 1.55 -10.91 10.83
N PRO A 80 1.52 -10.21 9.68
CA PRO A 80 0.26 -9.92 9.01
C PRO A 80 -0.57 -11.19 8.75
N PHE A 81 -1.88 -11.09 8.95
CA PHE A 81 -2.88 -12.17 8.77
C PHE A 81 -2.74 -13.38 9.71
N ASP A 82 -1.70 -13.45 10.55
CA ASP A 82 -1.53 -14.52 11.53
C ASP A 82 -2.52 -14.35 12.69
N LYS A 83 -3.00 -15.45 13.24
CA LYS A 83 -3.97 -15.47 14.36
C LYS A 83 -3.44 -14.78 15.61
N GLU A 84 -2.13 -14.86 15.87
CA GLU A 84 -1.48 -14.29 17.04
C GLU A 84 -1.06 -12.82 16.84
N ARG A 85 -1.43 -12.17 15.73
CA ARG A 85 -1.10 -10.77 15.49
C ARG A 85 -1.65 -9.86 16.57
N SER A 86 -0.88 -8.88 16.99
CA SER A 86 -1.23 -8.02 18.14
C SER A 86 -1.13 -6.53 17.86
N GLY A 87 -0.63 -6.14 16.69
CA GLY A 87 -0.40 -4.76 16.31
C GLY A 87 0.68 -4.63 15.24
N PHE A 88 0.92 -3.43 14.76
CA PHE A 88 1.96 -3.20 13.76
C PHE A 88 3.31 -2.82 14.37
N VAL A 89 4.37 -2.97 13.61
CA VAL A 89 5.72 -2.48 13.93
C VAL A 89 5.98 -1.25 13.06
N MET A 90 6.42 -0.15 13.65
CA MET A 90 6.81 1.03 12.87
C MET A 90 8.07 0.73 12.07
N GLY A 91 8.07 1.10 10.78
CA GLY A 91 9.21 1.06 9.89
C GLY A 91 9.59 2.45 9.40
N GLU A 92 10.81 2.61 8.94
CA GLU A 92 11.31 3.84 8.30
C GLU A 92 11.67 3.57 6.85
N GLY A 93 11.46 4.56 6.00
CA GLY A 93 11.87 4.49 4.61
C GLY A 93 11.17 5.49 3.72
N ALA A 94 11.58 5.51 2.47
CA ALA A 94 10.99 6.31 1.41
C ALA A 94 10.86 5.50 0.13
N GLY A 95 9.81 5.74 -0.63
CA GLY A 95 9.61 5.19 -1.96
C GLY A 95 9.43 6.31 -2.98
N VAL A 96 10.22 6.29 -4.05
CA VAL A 96 10.13 7.27 -5.14
C VAL A 96 9.83 6.53 -6.44
N LEU A 97 8.76 6.94 -7.10
CA LEU A 97 8.41 6.47 -8.43
C LEU A 97 8.49 7.65 -9.41
N VAL A 98 9.12 7.40 -10.56
CA VAL A 98 9.09 8.34 -11.68
C VAL A 98 7.95 7.90 -12.61
N LEU A 99 6.91 8.71 -12.68
CA LEU A 99 5.79 8.49 -13.57
C LEU A 99 5.96 9.38 -14.79
N GLU A 100 5.74 8.83 -15.97
CA GLU A 100 5.82 9.54 -17.25
C GLU A 100 4.63 9.15 -18.12
N GLU A 101 4.28 10.06 -18.99
CA GLU A 101 3.37 9.76 -20.09
C GLU A 101 4.05 8.76 -21.03
N LEU A 102 3.28 7.78 -21.52
CA LEU A 102 3.80 6.62 -22.25
C LEU A 102 4.61 7.00 -23.49
N GLU A 103 4.07 7.89 -24.35
CA GLU A 103 4.76 8.30 -25.56
C GLU A 103 6.05 9.09 -25.27
N HIS A 104 6.07 9.86 -24.17
CA HIS A 104 7.27 10.56 -23.72
C HIS A 104 8.36 9.56 -23.31
N ALA A 105 8.02 8.56 -22.48
CA ALA A 105 8.94 7.53 -22.04
C ALA A 105 9.49 6.73 -23.24
N GLN A 106 8.64 6.35 -24.19
CA GLN A 106 9.03 5.64 -25.41
C GLN A 106 9.97 6.48 -26.29
N LYS A 107 9.66 7.77 -26.51
CA LYS A 107 10.49 8.68 -27.32
C LYS A 107 11.92 8.79 -26.84
N ARG A 108 12.15 8.80 -25.53
CA ARG A 108 13.50 8.88 -24.96
C ARG A 108 14.15 7.52 -24.72
N GLY A 109 13.49 6.42 -25.11
CA GLY A 109 14.01 5.06 -24.93
C GLY A 109 14.11 4.62 -23.46
N ALA A 110 13.19 5.12 -22.61
CA ALA A 110 13.17 4.74 -21.20
C ALA A 110 12.83 3.26 -21.03
N LYS A 111 13.43 2.61 -20.01
CA LYS A 111 12.93 1.32 -19.54
C LYS A 111 11.62 1.55 -18.80
N ILE A 112 10.54 0.98 -19.30
CA ILE A 112 9.23 0.98 -18.67
C ILE A 112 9.11 -0.30 -17.84
N TYR A 113 8.85 -0.18 -16.54
CA TYR A 113 8.76 -1.32 -15.63
C TYR A 113 7.36 -1.87 -15.51
N ALA A 114 6.37 -0.98 -15.50
CA ALA A 114 4.95 -1.29 -15.47
C ALA A 114 4.13 -0.05 -15.87
N GLU A 115 2.87 -0.25 -16.17
CA GLU A 115 1.89 0.81 -16.37
C GLU A 115 0.96 0.90 -15.17
N ILE A 116 0.65 2.12 -14.70
CA ILE A 116 -0.46 2.32 -13.77
C ILE A 116 -1.72 2.45 -14.62
N ILE A 117 -2.63 1.50 -14.47
CA ILE A 117 -3.83 1.42 -15.30
C ILE A 117 -5.12 1.76 -14.55
N GLY A 118 -5.09 1.79 -13.22
CA GLY A 118 -6.27 2.07 -12.43
C GLY A 118 -5.96 2.62 -11.05
N TYR A 119 -6.87 3.47 -10.57
CA TYR A 119 -6.83 4.08 -9.25
C TYR A 119 -8.25 4.20 -8.67
N GLY A 120 -8.40 3.83 -7.40
CA GLY A 120 -9.61 4.02 -6.64
C GLY A 120 -9.34 4.59 -5.27
N ALA A 121 -10.12 5.58 -4.86
CA ALA A 121 -10.03 6.20 -3.55
C ALA A 121 -11.43 6.37 -2.94
N THR A 122 -11.53 6.13 -1.62
CA THR A 122 -12.78 6.24 -0.85
C THR A 122 -12.50 6.67 0.57
N SER A 123 -13.56 6.97 1.29
CA SER A 123 -13.53 7.14 2.75
C SER A 123 -14.58 6.24 3.39
N ASP A 124 -14.24 5.68 4.56
CA ASP A 124 -15.17 4.88 5.36
C ASP A 124 -16.28 5.74 5.99
N ALA A 125 -15.96 6.99 6.31
CA ALA A 125 -16.84 7.90 7.06
C ALA A 125 -17.42 7.27 8.34
N TYR A 126 -16.59 6.49 9.06
CA TYR A 126 -17.01 5.67 10.19
C TYR A 126 -16.35 6.10 11.51
N HIS A 127 -15.04 5.96 11.63
CA HIS A 127 -14.31 6.22 12.87
C HIS A 127 -12.91 6.76 12.59
N ILE A 128 -12.34 7.50 13.56
CA ILE A 128 -11.05 8.17 13.38
C ILE A 128 -9.86 7.18 13.22
N THR A 129 -9.91 6.01 13.84
CA THR A 129 -8.80 5.03 13.82
C THR A 129 -9.21 3.61 13.43
N SER A 130 -10.50 3.25 13.52
CA SER A 130 -10.98 1.91 13.19
C SER A 130 -11.58 1.88 11.79
N PRO A 131 -11.29 0.84 10.99
CA PRO A 131 -11.98 0.63 9.72
C PRO A 131 -13.47 0.36 9.95
N ALA A 132 -14.29 0.62 8.95
CA ALA A 132 -15.71 0.22 8.98
C ALA A 132 -15.80 -1.32 9.08
N PRO A 133 -16.58 -1.85 10.04
CA PRO A 133 -16.56 -3.27 10.38
C PRO A 133 -16.92 -4.21 9.22
N ASP A 134 -17.64 -3.69 8.25
CA ASP A 134 -18.07 -4.44 7.07
C ASP A 134 -17.06 -4.40 5.92
N GLY A 135 -15.97 -3.61 6.03
CA GLY A 135 -14.94 -3.46 5.00
C GLY A 135 -15.43 -2.84 3.68
N GLU A 136 -16.60 -2.19 3.70
CA GLU A 136 -17.23 -1.67 2.48
C GLU A 136 -16.41 -0.53 1.84
N GLY A 137 -15.83 0.36 2.65
CA GLY A 137 -15.03 1.48 2.15
C GLY A 137 -13.82 1.02 1.34
N ALA A 138 -13.04 0.09 1.88
CA ALA A 138 -11.88 -0.49 1.19
C ALA A 138 -12.31 -1.32 -0.05
N ALA A 139 -13.41 -2.07 0.05
CA ALA A 139 -13.96 -2.80 -1.10
C ALA A 139 -14.33 -1.84 -2.24
N ARG A 140 -14.96 -0.71 -1.96
CA ARG A 140 -15.25 0.33 -2.96
C ARG A 140 -14.00 0.93 -3.59
N ALA A 141 -12.92 1.12 -2.83
CA ALA A 141 -11.67 1.62 -3.39
C ALA A 141 -11.09 0.64 -4.41
N MET A 142 -11.06 -0.66 -4.07
CA MET A 142 -10.64 -1.72 -4.99
C MET A 142 -11.55 -1.80 -6.23
N THR A 143 -12.87 -1.80 -6.04
CA THR A 143 -13.83 -1.85 -7.15
C THR A 143 -13.65 -0.67 -8.10
N ARG A 144 -13.49 0.55 -7.58
CA ARG A 144 -13.23 1.74 -8.40
C ARG A 144 -11.91 1.64 -9.18
N ALA A 145 -10.86 1.09 -8.57
CA ALA A 145 -9.59 0.86 -9.26
C ALA A 145 -9.75 -0.14 -10.42
N ILE A 146 -10.52 -1.21 -10.22
CA ILE A 146 -10.84 -2.21 -11.24
C ILE A 146 -11.65 -1.59 -12.39
N GLU A 147 -12.65 -0.79 -12.06
CA GLU A 147 -13.49 -0.07 -13.04
C GLU A 147 -12.67 0.94 -13.84
N ASP A 148 -11.80 1.73 -13.18
CA ASP A 148 -10.91 2.71 -13.81
C ASP A 148 -9.93 2.03 -14.77
N ALA A 149 -9.37 0.88 -14.36
CA ALA A 149 -8.50 0.03 -15.17
C ALA A 149 -9.23 -0.65 -16.34
N LYS A 150 -10.55 -0.70 -16.32
CA LYS A 150 -11.41 -1.41 -17.31
C LYS A 150 -11.06 -2.89 -17.45
N ILE A 151 -10.73 -3.52 -16.35
CA ILE A 151 -10.42 -4.95 -16.24
C ILE A 151 -11.50 -5.67 -15.43
N LYS A 152 -11.39 -7.00 -15.35
CA LYS A 152 -12.24 -7.81 -14.48
C LYS A 152 -11.47 -8.22 -13.21
N PRO A 153 -12.16 -8.55 -12.10
CA PRO A 153 -11.52 -9.07 -10.89
C PRO A 153 -10.59 -10.27 -11.14
N GLU A 154 -10.96 -11.13 -12.08
CA GLU A 154 -10.20 -12.33 -12.47
C GLU A 154 -8.86 -12.06 -13.15
N ASP A 155 -8.65 -10.86 -13.65
CA ASP A 155 -7.40 -10.45 -14.31
C ASP A 155 -6.29 -10.13 -13.29
N ILE A 156 -6.64 -9.90 -12.02
CA ILE A 156 -5.69 -9.56 -10.96
C ILE A 156 -4.99 -10.83 -10.47
N ASN A 157 -3.67 -10.89 -10.65
CA ASN A 157 -2.86 -12.04 -10.26
C ASN A 157 -2.33 -11.93 -8.82
N TYR A 158 -2.05 -10.70 -8.37
CA TYR A 158 -1.42 -10.44 -7.08
C TYR A 158 -1.98 -9.16 -6.42
N ILE A 159 -2.14 -9.22 -5.10
CA ILE A 159 -2.47 -8.07 -4.26
C ILE A 159 -1.38 -7.89 -3.20
N ASN A 160 -0.70 -6.74 -3.21
CA ASN A 160 0.05 -6.28 -2.05
C ASN A 160 -0.93 -5.61 -1.11
N ALA A 161 -1.24 -6.29 -0.05
CA ALA A 161 -2.23 -5.87 0.92
C ALA A 161 -1.70 -4.80 1.87
N HIS A 162 -2.58 -3.99 2.42
CA HIS A 162 -2.23 -3.12 3.53
C HIS A 162 -1.69 -3.90 4.72
N GLY A 163 -2.36 -4.98 5.13
CA GLY A 163 -1.88 -6.04 6.02
C GLY A 163 -0.96 -5.58 7.13
N THR A 164 -1.49 -4.87 8.13
CA THR A 164 -0.68 -4.20 9.17
C THR A 164 -0.28 -5.09 10.34
N SER A 165 -0.74 -6.33 10.39
CA SER A 165 -0.59 -7.18 11.57
C SER A 165 -1.47 -6.75 12.76
N THR A 166 -2.51 -5.95 12.52
CA THR A 166 -3.54 -5.64 13.51
C THR A 166 -4.78 -6.51 13.30
N HIS A 167 -5.45 -6.88 14.39
CA HIS A 167 -6.65 -7.73 14.29
C HIS A 167 -7.72 -7.14 13.38
N LEU A 168 -8.06 -5.88 13.61
CA LEU A 168 -9.16 -5.22 12.89
C LEU A 168 -8.84 -4.99 11.42
N ASN A 169 -7.62 -4.53 11.10
CA ASN A 169 -7.29 -4.23 9.72
C ASN A 169 -7.27 -5.50 8.88
N ASP A 170 -6.56 -6.53 9.33
CA ASP A 170 -6.29 -7.70 8.48
C ASP A 170 -7.57 -8.52 8.22
N SER A 171 -8.45 -8.66 9.22
CA SER A 171 -9.76 -9.30 9.03
C SER A 171 -10.68 -8.45 8.14
N CYS A 172 -10.70 -7.13 8.34
CA CYS A 172 -11.49 -6.20 7.54
C CYS A 172 -11.03 -6.16 6.08
N GLU A 173 -9.71 -6.14 5.84
CA GLU A 173 -9.15 -6.17 4.48
C GLU A 173 -9.43 -7.49 3.77
N THR A 174 -9.34 -8.62 4.48
CA THR A 174 -9.74 -9.94 3.96
C THR A 174 -11.18 -9.92 3.48
N MET A 175 -12.09 -9.37 4.29
CA MET A 175 -13.49 -9.21 3.94
C MET A 175 -13.69 -8.26 2.75
N SER A 176 -12.93 -7.17 2.70
CA SER A 176 -12.98 -6.19 1.62
C SER A 176 -12.53 -6.78 0.29
N ILE A 177 -11.45 -7.58 0.28
CA ILE A 177 -10.98 -8.30 -0.90
C ILE A 177 -12.05 -9.29 -1.40
N LYS A 178 -12.65 -10.05 -0.49
CA LYS A 178 -13.76 -10.97 -0.85
C LYS A 178 -14.94 -10.23 -1.48
N LYS A 179 -15.31 -9.06 -0.95
CA LYS A 179 -16.38 -8.23 -1.52
C LYS A 179 -16.04 -7.70 -2.90
N ALA A 180 -14.80 -7.19 -3.09
CA ALA A 180 -14.38 -6.58 -4.35
C ALA A 180 -14.16 -7.60 -5.47
N LEU A 181 -13.60 -8.78 -5.15
CA LEU A 181 -13.25 -9.80 -6.14
C LEU A 181 -14.26 -10.94 -6.25
N GLY A 182 -15.20 -11.07 -5.32
CA GLY A 182 -16.19 -12.14 -5.30
C GLY A 182 -15.51 -13.52 -5.22
N GLU A 183 -15.95 -14.44 -6.06
CA GLU A 183 -15.42 -15.82 -6.10
C GLU A 183 -13.92 -15.90 -6.51
N TYR A 184 -13.39 -14.88 -7.18
CA TYR A 184 -11.96 -14.83 -7.57
C TYR A 184 -11.03 -14.52 -6.40
N SER A 185 -11.54 -14.05 -5.27
CA SER A 185 -10.77 -13.79 -4.06
C SER A 185 -10.00 -15.02 -3.56
N SER A 186 -10.51 -16.22 -3.80
CA SER A 186 -9.87 -17.49 -3.43
C SER A 186 -8.73 -17.92 -4.39
N LYS A 187 -8.53 -17.22 -5.50
CA LYS A 187 -7.56 -17.56 -6.55
C LYS A 187 -6.44 -16.54 -6.66
N VAL A 188 -6.63 -15.33 -6.15
CA VAL A 188 -5.63 -14.27 -6.18
C VAL A 188 -4.59 -14.50 -5.08
N MET A 189 -3.32 -14.31 -5.42
CA MET A 189 -2.23 -14.32 -4.44
C MET A 189 -2.21 -13.00 -3.69
N ILE A 190 -2.09 -13.06 -2.37
CA ILE A 190 -2.07 -11.88 -1.50
C ILE A 190 -0.81 -11.95 -0.64
N SER A 191 -0.13 -10.85 -0.42
CA SER A 191 0.86 -10.79 0.64
C SER A 191 0.94 -9.41 1.27
N SER A 192 1.39 -9.35 2.51
CA SER A 192 1.79 -8.10 3.14
C SER A 192 3.30 -8.08 3.31
N THR A 193 3.94 -7.10 2.69
CA THR A 193 5.38 -6.87 2.83
C THR A 193 5.76 -6.19 4.14
N LYS A 194 4.77 -5.79 4.96
CA LYS A 194 5.01 -5.19 6.28
C LYS A 194 5.58 -6.17 7.32
N GLY A 195 5.52 -7.48 7.07
CA GLY A 195 6.32 -8.45 7.80
C GLY A 195 7.82 -8.22 7.64
N ASN A 196 8.26 -7.74 6.47
CA ASN A 196 9.66 -7.47 6.11
C ASN A 196 10.11 -6.06 6.50
N THR A 197 9.27 -5.05 6.24
CA THR A 197 9.65 -3.63 6.33
C THR A 197 9.15 -2.93 7.59
N GLY A 198 8.22 -3.53 8.31
CA GLY A 198 7.37 -2.79 9.23
C GLY A 198 6.40 -1.89 8.46
N HIS A 199 5.64 -1.11 9.18
CA HIS A 199 4.68 -0.16 8.59
C HIS A 199 5.33 1.22 8.44
N LEU A 200 5.64 1.61 7.20
CA LEU A 200 6.29 2.88 6.87
C LEU A 200 5.31 4.07 6.83
N LEU A 201 4.13 3.93 7.44
CA LEU A 201 3.12 4.98 7.51
C LEU A 201 2.84 5.60 6.13
N GLY A 202 3.02 6.91 6.00
CA GLY A 202 2.80 7.63 4.74
C GLY A 202 3.63 7.14 3.56
N ALA A 203 4.82 6.56 3.78
CA ALA A 203 5.70 6.04 2.74
C ALA A 203 5.33 4.61 2.27
N ALA A 204 4.51 3.89 3.04
CA ALA A 204 4.22 2.48 2.80
C ALA A 204 3.75 2.20 1.37
N GLY A 205 2.74 2.92 0.89
CA GLY A 205 2.17 2.71 -0.44
C GLY A 205 3.15 2.94 -1.60
N GLY A 206 4.13 3.85 -1.44
CA GLY A 206 5.19 4.07 -2.42
C GLY A 206 6.13 2.87 -2.54
N VAL A 207 6.56 2.33 -1.39
CA VAL A 207 7.41 1.12 -1.34
C VAL A 207 6.63 -0.11 -1.82
N GLU A 208 5.36 -0.24 -1.45
CA GLU A 208 4.48 -1.34 -1.86
C GLU A 208 4.20 -1.33 -3.37
N ALA A 209 4.04 -0.16 -3.98
CA ALA A 209 3.95 -0.02 -5.43
C ALA A 209 5.24 -0.48 -6.15
N ILE A 210 6.42 -0.22 -5.55
CA ILE A 210 7.69 -0.74 -6.05
C ILE A 210 7.75 -2.27 -5.93
N PHE A 211 7.28 -2.86 -4.83
CA PHE A 211 7.19 -4.32 -4.71
C PHE A 211 6.27 -4.93 -5.77
N CYS A 212 5.09 -4.34 -6.02
CA CYS A 212 4.20 -4.77 -7.10
C CYS A 212 4.89 -4.69 -8.48
N THR A 213 5.57 -3.58 -8.77
CA THR A 213 6.34 -3.39 -10.00
C THR A 213 7.42 -4.47 -10.16
N LYS A 214 8.14 -4.78 -9.07
CA LYS A 214 9.17 -5.82 -9.08
C LYS A 214 8.60 -7.23 -9.18
N ALA A 215 7.44 -7.49 -8.57
CA ALA A 215 6.73 -8.76 -8.73
C ALA A 215 6.36 -9.01 -10.20
N ILE A 216 5.83 -7.99 -10.88
CA ILE A 216 5.53 -8.03 -12.32
C ILE A 216 6.79 -8.28 -13.15
N GLU A 217 7.87 -7.51 -12.90
CA GLU A 217 9.13 -7.60 -13.66
C GLU A 217 9.80 -8.97 -13.53
N GLN A 218 9.79 -9.55 -12.32
CA GLN A 218 10.57 -10.74 -11.98
C GLN A 218 9.75 -12.04 -11.98
N GLY A 219 8.42 -11.97 -12.01
CA GLY A 219 7.57 -13.14 -11.81
C GLY A 219 7.72 -13.74 -10.41
N LYS A 220 7.89 -12.89 -9.39
CA LYS A 220 8.11 -13.31 -8.01
C LYS A 220 7.20 -12.55 -7.06
N VAL A 221 6.32 -13.28 -6.39
CA VAL A 221 5.45 -12.72 -5.35
C VAL A 221 6.20 -12.71 -4.03
N PRO A 222 6.41 -11.53 -3.39
CA PRO A 222 7.01 -11.48 -2.06
C PRO A 222 6.10 -12.16 -1.04
N PRO A 223 6.65 -12.90 -0.06
CA PRO A 223 5.84 -13.60 0.91
C PRO A 223 5.35 -12.69 2.05
N THR A 224 4.27 -13.12 2.71
CA THR A 224 3.94 -12.71 4.07
C THR A 224 4.80 -13.52 5.02
N ILE A 225 5.89 -12.94 5.53
CA ILE A 225 6.82 -13.66 6.42
C ILE A 225 6.34 -13.76 7.85
N ASN A 226 6.97 -14.63 8.63
CA ASN A 226 6.70 -14.86 10.07
C ASN A 226 5.32 -15.47 10.36
N TYR A 227 4.60 -15.93 9.34
CA TYR A 227 3.29 -16.56 9.50
C TYR A 227 3.41 -17.99 10.07
N LYS A 228 2.63 -18.31 11.09
CA LYS A 228 2.59 -19.63 11.74
C LYS A 228 1.19 -20.15 11.97
N GLU A 229 0.32 -19.33 12.54
CA GLU A 229 -1.00 -19.75 13.00
C GLU A 229 -2.10 -19.20 12.08
N LYS A 230 -2.88 -20.13 11.54
CA LYS A 230 -4.00 -19.78 10.66
C LYS A 230 -5.10 -19.06 11.45
N ASP A 231 -5.56 -17.95 10.90
CA ASP A 231 -6.75 -17.25 11.35
C ASP A 231 -7.92 -17.53 10.38
N GLU A 232 -9.05 -17.97 10.91
CA GLU A 232 -10.23 -18.24 10.11
C GLU A 232 -10.87 -16.99 9.51
N GLU A 233 -10.61 -15.82 10.12
CA GLU A 233 -11.03 -14.52 9.58
C GLU A 233 -10.15 -14.04 8.42
N CYS A 234 -8.95 -14.65 8.25
CA CYS A 234 -7.95 -14.31 7.24
C CYS A 234 -7.64 -15.54 6.35
N ASP A 235 -8.66 -16.10 5.71
CA ASP A 235 -8.65 -17.40 5.05
C ASP A 235 -8.28 -17.36 3.55
N LEU A 236 -7.73 -16.24 3.06
CA LEU A 236 -7.26 -16.09 1.67
C LEU A 236 -5.84 -16.66 1.47
N ASP A 237 -5.40 -16.76 0.22
CA ASP A 237 -4.03 -17.19 -0.12
C ASP A 237 -3.02 -16.07 0.13
N ILE A 238 -2.50 -16.01 1.35
CA ILE A 238 -1.60 -14.93 1.81
C ILE A 238 -0.12 -15.14 1.46
N VAL A 239 0.23 -16.10 0.63
CA VAL A 239 1.62 -16.44 0.23
C VAL A 239 2.53 -16.53 1.46
N PRO A 240 2.38 -17.53 2.36
CA PRO A 240 3.07 -17.56 3.61
C PRO A 240 4.56 -17.91 3.46
N ASN A 241 5.43 -17.16 4.12
CA ASN A 241 6.84 -17.38 4.40
C ASN A 241 7.80 -17.52 3.22
N GLU A 242 7.37 -18.06 2.07
CA GLU A 242 8.25 -18.32 0.94
C GLU A 242 7.84 -17.55 -0.32
N VAL A 243 8.84 -17.10 -1.08
CA VAL A 243 8.62 -16.44 -2.37
C VAL A 243 7.93 -17.42 -3.32
N ARG A 244 6.82 -16.98 -3.92
CA ARG A 244 6.15 -17.77 -4.96
C ARG A 244 6.59 -17.28 -6.35
N ASN A 245 7.04 -18.20 -7.20
CA ASN A 245 7.38 -17.90 -8.58
C ASN A 245 6.15 -18.11 -9.45
N GLU A 246 5.58 -17.03 -9.95
CA GLU A 246 4.38 -17.04 -10.76
C GLU A 246 4.41 -15.89 -11.78
N LYS A 247 3.76 -16.07 -12.92
CA LYS A 247 3.60 -15.03 -13.90
C LYS A 247 2.61 -13.98 -13.36
N ILE A 248 3.05 -12.73 -13.25
CA ILE A 248 2.24 -11.61 -12.79
C ILE A 248 2.09 -10.62 -13.95
N ASP A 249 0.91 -10.52 -14.50
CA ASP A 249 0.60 -9.52 -15.52
C ASP A 249 -0.08 -8.29 -14.90
N ILE A 250 -0.89 -8.47 -13.85
CA ILE A 250 -1.60 -7.40 -13.16
C ILE A 250 -1.44 -7.57 -11.65
N ALA A 251 -1.00 -6.50 -10.98
CA ALA A 251 -0.90 -6.43 -9.53
C ALA A 251 -1.68 -5.22 -8.98
N MET A 252 -2.30 -5.38 -7.82
CA MET A 252 -2.97 -4.33 -7.07
C MET A 252 -2.19 -4.03 -5.79
N SER A 253 -2.12 -2.76 -5.37
CA SER A 253 -1.60 -2.35 -4.06
C SER A 253 -2.66 -1.58 -3.31
N ASN A 254 -2.94 -2.00 -2.07
CA ASN A 254 -3.94 -1.40 -1.20
C ASN A 254 -3.28 -0.62 -0.06
N SER A 255 -3.86 0.53 0.26
CA SER A 255 -3.49 1.30 1.46
C SER A 255 -4.74 1.77 2.18
N LEU A 256 -4.81 1.44 3.47
CA LEU A 256 -5.91 1.80 4.36
C LEU A 256 -5.34 2.66 5.47
N GLY A 257 -5.89 3.85 5.67
CA GLY A 257 -5.34 4.83 6.60
C GLY A 257 -6.32 5.26 7.69
N PHE A 258 -5.80 5.67 8.83
CA PHE A 258 -6.59 6.34 9.86
C PHE A 258 -7.36 7.52 9.28
N GLY A 259 -8.55 7.79 9.82
CA GLY A 259 -9.53 8.69 9.22
C GLY A 259 -10.41 8.01 8.18
N GLY A 260 -10.25 6.69 7.98
CA GLY A 260 -11.00 5.90 7.01
C GLY A 260 -10.57 6.15 5.56
N HIS A 261 -9.32 6.58 5.35
CA HIS A 261 -8.79 6.80 4.01
C HIS A 261 -8.41 5.46 3.34
N ASN A 262 -9.02 5.15 2.21
CA ASN A 262 -8.73 3.95 1.44
C ASN A 262 -8.27 4.32 0.03
N ALA A 263 -7.20 3.69 -0.43
CA ALA A 263 -6.68 3.85 -1.78
C ALA A 263 -6.19 2.51 -2.34
N SER A 264 -6.49 2.28 -3.61
CA SER A 264 -6.00 1.12 -4.37
C SER A 264 -5.48 1.59 -5.72
N ILE A 265 -4.32 1.09 -6.11
CA ILE A 265 -3.74 1.28 -7.45
C ILE A 265 -3.56 -0.06 -8.14
N ILE A 266 -3.68 -0.06 -9.45
CA ILE A 266 -3.47 -1.25 -10.29
C ILE A 266 -2.32 -0.98 -11.26
N LEU A 267 -1.35 -1.89 -11.22
CA LEU A 267 -0.20 -1.90 -12.11
C LEU A 267 -0.30 -3.09 -13.07
N LYS A 268 0.05 -2.85 -14.32
CA LYS A 268 0.05 -3.84 -15.39
C LYS A 268 1.43 -3.95 -16.00
N LYS A 269 1.80 -5.16 -16.40
CA LYS A 269 3.00 -5.42 -17.19
C LYS A 269 2.96 -4.62 -18.48
N TYR A 270 4.04 -3.88 -18.73
CA TYR A 270 4.26 -3.26 -20.03
C TYR A 270 4.77 -4.31 -21.04
N GLU A 271 4.17 -4.35 -22.23
CA GLU A 271 4.51 -5.24 -23.35
C GLU A 271 5.37 -4.54 -24.41
#